data_5a40adb6f5776f9dddac79f9d2c84c27
#
_entry.id   5a40adb6f5776f9dddac79f9d2c84c27
#
_cell.length_a   1.000
_cell.length_b   1.000
_cell.length_c   1.000
_cell.angle_alpha   90.00
_cell.angle_beta   90.00
_cell.angle_gamma   90.00
#
_symmetry.space_group_name_H-M   'P 1'
#
loop_
_entity.id
_entity.type
_entity.pdbx_description
1 polymer ?
#
loop_
_entity_poly.entity_id
_entity_poly.type
_entity_poly.pdbx_seq_one_letter_code
_entity_poly.pdbx_strand_id
1 'polypeptide(L)'
;MFKLLIIADDLSGAADCGIACAGHGLNTVVALGDAAYDTDADVLSVDGDTRRLDAKDAAAETVRLVQKYVRHDELLLFKKLDSTLRGNIGAELGAMLGTLRSGQWRSERIVTVFAPAFPAAGRTTANGRQLVRGMPLEETEIWRRHGMTGKADISGMLGTAGMRSAHLPLDLIRSSNRSLGHAMIELAKNADVLICDAETDEDLRGIADASFALGRGTVWAGSAGLARHLPPTAGLDRSLRYRSEQPLAAGPTLFVIGSLSRVSQEQVRVLSTAPGIISIVLPPEILLAGSQSPGWRKLDSKLRNALETGRDVVTSLGMEPQIEMAKGPLLSAALAGFVAPPRGPSRRARRVRRRNCPFGVTGLGGHRITARRGIGSGSAFIGHRKMETTVTNSDQGW
;
A
#
# COMPACT_ATOMS: atom_id res chain seq x y z
N MET A 1 -13.37 17.80 1.29
CA MET A 1 -11.90 17.93 1.23
C MET A 1 -11.31 16.89 2.16
N PHE A 2 -10.34 16.07 1.71
CA PHE A 2 -9.73 15.01 2.53
C PHE A 2 -8.87 15.60 3.65
N LYS A 3 -8.77 14.86 4.77
CA LYS A 3 -8.06 15.26 5.98
C LYS A 3 -6.71 14.57 6.11
N LEU A 4 -6.54 13.42 5.45
CA LEU A 4 -5.29 12.67 5.41
C LEU A 4 -4.94 12.35 3.95
N LEU A 5 -3.75 12.74 3.53
CA LEU A 5 -3.13 12.37 2.26
C LEU A 5 -2.02 11.34 2.51
N ILE A 6 -2.09 10.24 1.82
CA ILE A 6 -1.08 9.20 1.80
C ILE A 6 -0.46 9.17 0.41
N ILE A 7 0.85 9.35 0.30
CA ILE A 7 1.61 9.18 -0.95
C ILE A 7 2.44 7.93 -0.81
N ALA A 8 2.10 6.88 -1.55
CA ALA A 8 2.74 5.59 -1.51
C ALA A 8 3.67 5.38 -2.71
N ASP A 9 4.72 4.61 -2.49
CA ASP A 9 5.68 4.21 -3.52
C ASP A 9 5.19 3.07 -4.41
N ASP A 10 4.14 2.33 -3.96
CA ASP A 10 3.47 1.30 -4.75
C ASP A 10 1.99 1.16 -4.38
N LEU A 11 1.24 0.52 -5.28
CA LEU A 11 -0.21 0.28 -5.14
C LEU A 11 -0.54 -0.56 -3.89
N SER A 12 0.24 -1.60 -3.60
CA SER A 12 0.00 -2.43 -2.42
C SER A 12 0.11 -1.62 -1.14
N GLY A 13 1.12 -0.77 -1.05
CA GLY A 13 1.28 0.15 0.07
C GLY A 13 0.17 1.18 0.19
N ALA A 14 -0.28 1.74 -0.93
CA ALA A 14 -1.43 2.65 -0.95
C ALA A 14 -2.69 1.95 -0.44
N ALA A 15 -2.94 0.71 -0.88
CA ALA A 15 -4.08 -0.08 -0.48
C ALA A 15 -4.00 -0.50 1.01
N ASP A 16 -2.83 -0.91 1.50
CA ASP A 16 -2.62 -1.31 2.90
C ASP A 16 -2.90 -0.14 3.86
N CYS A 17 -2.43 1.06 3.53
CA CYS A 17 -2.76 2.26 4.30
C CYS A 17 -4.22 2.65 4.17
N GLY A 18 -4.78 2.52 2.96
CA GLY A 18 -6.18 2.80 2.71
C GLY A 18 -7.12 1.93 3.54
N ILE A 19 -6.85 0.60 3.60
CA ILE A 19 -7.69 -0.31 4.40
C ILE A 19 -7.50 -0.07 5.91
N ALA A 20 -6.30 0.31 6.35
CA ALA A 20 -6.07 0.68 7.74
C ALA A 20 -6.94 1.88 8.15
N CYS A 21 -7.01 2.92 7.32
CA CYS A 21 -7.87 4.09 7.57
C CYS A 21 -9.37 3.76 7.45
N ALA A 22 -9.77 2.97 6.46
CA ALA A 22 -11.14 2.52 6.30
C ALA A 22 -11.64 1.69 7.50
N GLY A 23 -10.73 0.96 8.16
CA GLY A 23 -11.02 0.23 9.40
C GLY A 23 -11.47 1.13 10.56
N HIS A 24 -11.15 2.43 10.50
CA HIS A 24 -11.62 3.46 11.42
C HIS A 24 -12.90 4.18 10.94
N GLY A 25 -13.61 3.63 9.97
CA GLY A 25 -14.88 4.18 9.45
C GLY A 25 -14.71 5.41 8.57
N LEU A 26 -13.49 5.68 8.07
CA LEU A 26 -13.22 6.81 7.18
C LEU A 26 -13.55 6.47 5.74
N ASN A 27 -14.18 7.40 5.03
CA ASN A 27 -14.36 7.29 3.58
C ASN A 27 -13.00 7.43 2.90
N THR A 28 -12.44 6.29 2.47
CA THR A 28 -11.07 6.20 1.95
C THR A 28 -11.07 5.87 0.46
N VAL A 29 -10.31 6.61 -0.31
CA VAL A 29 -10.11 6.39 -1.75
C VAL A 29 -8.64 6.10 -2.01
N VAL A 30 -8.37 5.04 -2.79
CA VAL A 30 -7.04 4.79 -3.36
C VAL A 30 -7.06 5.26 -4.80
N ALA A 31 -6.23 6.25 -5.13
CA ALA A 31 -6.09 6.79 -6.47
C ALA A 31 -4.93 6.11 -7.20
N LEU A 32 -5.18 5.71 -8.44
CA LEU A 32 -4.19 5.13 -9.35
C LEU A 32 -3.73 6.21 -10.33
N GLY A 33 -2.49 6.64 -10.19
CA GLY A 33 -1.95 7.70 -11.05
C GLY A 33 -2.82 8.96 -11.04
N ASP A 34 -3.17 9.45 -12.23
CA ASP A 34 -3.96 10.68 -12.44
C ASP A 34 -5.48 10.47 -12.51
N ALA A 35 -5.97 9.30 -12.11
CA ALA A 35 -7.39 9.01 -12.16
C ALA A 35 -8.20 10.00 -11.30
N ALA A 36 -9.38 10.39 -11.81
CA ALA A 36 -10.33 11.18 -11.04
C ALA A 36 -10.83 10.40 -9.83
N TYR A 37 -10.91 11.04 -8.70
CA TYR A 37 -11.40 10.48 -7.44
C TYR A 37 -12.57 11.27 -6.89
N ASP A 38 -13.33 10.64 -5.99
CA ASP A 38 -14.45 11.27 -5.29
C ASP A 38 -13.93 12.33 -4.32
N THR A 39 -14.48 13.53 -4.39
CA THR A 39 -14.09 14.68 -3.56
C THR A 39 -14.57 14.58 -2.11
N ASP A 40 -15.49 13.65 -1.80
CA ASP A 40 -16.06 13.47 -0.46
C ASP A 40 -15.22 12.49 0.41
N ALA A 41 -14.05 12.10 -0.04
CA ALA A 41 -13.17 11.24 0.74
C ALA A 41 -12.62 11.95 1.98
N ASP A 42 -12.57 11.26 3.12
CA ASP A 42 -11.83 11.69 4.32
C ASP A 42 -10.32 11.44 4.14
N VAL A 43 -9.98 10.36 3.42
CA VAL A 43 -8.60 9.93 3.18
C VAL A 43 -8.38 9.69 1.69
N LEU A 44 -7.33 10.28 1.16
CA LEU A 44 -6.83 10.01 -0.19
C LEU A 44 -5.50 9.29 -0.09
N SER A 45 -5.43 8.05 -0.58
CA SER A 45 -4.20 7.27 -0.70
C SER A 45 -3.80 7.17 -2.17
N VAL A 46 -2.65 7.73 -2.53
CA VAL A 46 -2.19 7.84 -3.92
C VAL A 46 -1.08 6.84 -4.17
N ASP A 47 -1.25 6.03 -5.20
CA ASP A 47 -0.18 5.21 -5.76
C ASP A 47 0.69 6.06 -6.69
N GLY A 48 1.95 6.28 -6.28
CA GLY A 48 2.93 7.00 -7.09
C GLY A 48 3.70 6.10 -8.07
N ASP A 49 3.61 4.77 -7.90
CA ASP A 49 4.35 3.75 -8.68
C ASP A 49 5.86 4.07 -8.84
N THR A 50 6.46 4.67 -7.79
CA THR A 50 7.83 5.19 -7.79
C THR A 50 8.88 4.15 -7.44
N ARG A 51 8.48 3.02 -6.84
CA ARG A 51 9.41 2.01 -6.30
C ARG A 51 10.39 1.46 -7.32
N ARG A 52 10.00 1.40 -8.60
CA ARG A 52 10.82 0.82 -9.68
C ARG A 52 11.53 1.86 -10.54
N LEU A 53 11.25 3.12 -10.31
CA LEU A 53 11.92 4.22 -10.99
C LEU A 53 13.35 4.38 -10.46
N ASP A 54 14.19 5.08 -11.20
CA ASP A 54 15.45 5.56 -10.64
C ASP A 54 15.20 6.69 -9.62
N ALA A 55 16.21 7.06 -8.87
CA ALA A 55 16.09 8.03 -7.77
C ALA A 55 15.64 9.42 -8.26
N LYS A 56 16.06 9.84 -9.46
CA LYS A 56 15.72 11.13 -10.04
C LYS A 56 14.24 11.17 -10.45
N ASP A 57 13.77 10.16 -11.14
CA ASP A 57 12.40 10.06 -11.62
C ASP A 57 11.43 9.86 -10.46
N ALA A 58 11.81 9.06 -9.46
CA ALA A 58 11.02 8.88 -8.23
C ALA A 58 10.88 10.20 -7.44
N ALA A 59 11.95 10.97 -7.35
CA ALA A 59 11.92 12.31 -6.74
C ALA A 59 11.01 13.26 -7.51
N ALA A 60 11.13 13.30 -8.85
CA ALA A 60 10.32 14.17 -9.72
C ALA A 60 8.82 13.83 -9.61
N GLU A 61 8.47 12.53 -9.61
CA GLU A 61 7.08 12.11 -9.44
C GLU A 61 6.55 12.47 -8.04
N THR A 62 7.37 12.32 -7.00
CA THR A 62 7.00 12.75 -5.65
C THR A 62 6.70 14.25 -5.58
N VAL A 63 7.55 15.09 -6.20
CA VAL A 63 7.31 16.55 -6.32
C VAL A 63 5.96 16.80 -6.99
N ARG A 64 5.69 16.15 -8.13
CA ARG A 64 4.44 16.29 -8.87
C ARG A 64 3.22 15.94 -8.01
N LEU A 65 3.29 14.84 -7.28
CA LEU A 65 2.19 14.40 -6.41
C LEU A 65 1.96 15.36 -5.23
N VAL A 66 3.03 15.84 -4.59
CA VAL A 66 2.93 16.84 -3.51
C VAL A 66 2.29 18.12 -4.04
N GLN A 67 2.77 18.66 -5.16
CA GLN A 67 2.22 19.87 -5.77
C GLN A 67 0.76 19.70 -6.19
N LYS A 68 0.37 18.50 -6.64
CA LYS A 68 -0.99 18.23 -7.08
C LYS A 68 -1.98 18.11 -5.93
N TYR A 69 -1.60 17.45 -4.84
CA TYR A 69 -2.53 17.01 -3.81
C TYR A 69 -2.42 17.76 -2.48
N VAL A 70 -1.29 18.35 -2.15
CA VAL A 70 -1.13 19.19 -0.95
C VAL A 70 -1.71 20.56 -1.23
N ARG A 71 -2.92 20.84 -0.71
CA ARG A 71 -3.68 22.06 -1.00
C ARG A 71 -3.82 23.00 0.19
N HIS A 72 -3.58 22.53 1.39
CA HIS A 72 -3.72 23.30 2.63
C HIS A 72 -2.86 22.70 3.76
N ASP A 73 -2.57 23.50 4.77
CA ASP A 73 -1.66 23.19 5.87
C ASP A 73 -2.29 22.40 7.04
N GLU A 74 -3.61 22.20 7.02
CA GLU A 74 -4.32 21.36 8.02
C GLU A 74 -4.35 19.87 7.64
N LEU A 75 -3.80 19.55 6.48
CA LEU A 75 -3.75 18.20 5.94
C LEU A 75 -2.72 17.36 6.69
N LEU A 76 -3.13 16.19 7.20
CA LEU A 76 -2.18 15.19 7.66
C LEU A 76 -1.50 14.56 6.45
N LEU A 77 -0.17 14.53 6.45
CA LEU A 77 0.60 14.03 5.31
C LEU A 77 1.43 12.80 5.70
N PHE A 78 1.16 11.70 5.03
CA PHE A 78 1.83 10.43 5.23
C PHE A 78 2.56 9.97 3.97
N LYS A 79 3.89 9.75 4.07
CA LYS A 79 4.68 9.08 3.04
C LYS A 79 4.73 7.59 3.36
N LYS A 80 4.00 6.79 2.57
CA LYS A 80 4.04 5.34 2.72
C LYS A 80 5.30 4.78 2.08
N LEU A 81 6.01 3.99 2.87
CA LEU A 81 7.26 3.33 2.51
C LEU A 81 7.13 1.82 2.57
N ASP A 82 7.97 1.13 1.85
CA ASP A 82 8.10 -0.31 1.98
C ASP A 82 8.73 -0.69 3.33
N SER A 83 8.10 -1.58 4.10
CA SER A 83 8.60 -2.03 5.40
C SER A 83 9.91 -2.85 5.31
N THR A 84 10.36 -3.18 4.09
CA THR A 84 11.66 -3.78 3.81
C THR A 84 12.62 -2.80 3.11
N LEU A 85 12.37 -1.50 3.24
CA LEU A 85 13.20 -0.38 2.79
C LEU A 85 13.56 -0.42 1.29
N ARG A 86 12.72 -1.06 0.44
CA ARG A 86 12.89 -1.02 -1.01
C ARG A 86 12.47 0.34 -1.57
N GLY A 87 12.96 0.64 -2.77
CA GLY A 87 12.64 1.88 -3.47
C GLY A 87 13.60 3.03 -3.15
N ASN A 88 13.18 4.23 -3.46
CA ASN A 88 14.03 5.42 -3.47
C ASN A 88 13.75 6.32 -2.25
N ILE A 89 13.72 5.72 -1.04
CA ILE A 89 13.23 6.37 0.20
C ILE A 89 13.87 7.74 0.42
N GLY A 90 15.20 7.83 0.36
CA GLY A 90 15.91 9.10 0.58
C GLY A 90 15.55 10.16 -0.46
N ALA A 91 15.56 9.79 -1.74
CA ALA A 91 15.25 10.70 -2.84
C ALA A 91 13.80 11.21 -2.80
N GLU A 92 12.84 10.30 -2.56
CA GLU A 92 11.42 10.64 -2.47
C GLU A 92 11.11 11.52 -1.25
N LEU A 93 11.64 11.15 -0.07
CA LEU A 93 11.41 11.93 1.15
C LEU A 93 12.09 13.29 1.07
N GLY A 94 13.33 13.36 0.58
CA GLY A 94 14.06 14.61 0.37
C GLY A 94 13.31 15.54 -0.60
N ALA A 95 12.80 15.01 -1.71
CA ALA A 95 11.99 15.75 -2.67
C ALA A 95 10.67 16.26 -2.06
N MET A 96 9.98 15.44 -1.27
CA MET A 96 8.77 15.83 -0.55
C MET A 96 9.05 17.00 0.40
N LEU A 97 10.05 16.86 1.29
CA LEU A 97 10.41 17.90 2.25
C LEU A 97 10.86 19.19 1.57
N GLY A 98 11.65 19.10 0.50
CA GLY A 98 12.08 20.25 -0.30
C GLY A 98 10.90 20.99 -0.91
N THR A 99 9.92 20.26 -1.48
CA THR A 99 8.71 20.85 -2.08
C THR A 99 7.83 21.52 -1.02
N LEU A 100 7.66 20.91 0.12
CA LEU A 100 6.86 21.48 1.22
C LEU A 100 7.51 22.76 1.77
N ARG A 101 8.83 22.80 1.91
CA ARG A 101 9.58 23.96 2.40
C ARG A 101 9.57 25.14 1.44
N SER A 102 9.57 24.87 0.13
CA SER A 102 9.52 25.92 -0.91
C SER A 102 8.10 26.34 -1.29
N GLY A 103 7.09 25.63 -0.84
CA GLY A 103 5.68 25.84 -1.21
C GLY A 103 4.88 26.65 -0.19
N GLN A 104 3.55 26.53 -0.28
CA GLN A 104 2.60 27.23 0.59
C GLN A 104 2.34 26.54 1.94
N TRP A 105 3.13 25.52 2.28
CA TRP A 105 3.01 24.85 3.57
C TRP A 105 3.46 25.80 4.69
N ARG A 106 2.50 26.34 5.44
CA ARG A 106 2.72 27.42 6.42
C ARG A 106 3.28 26.92 7.75
N SER A 107 4.22 26.02 7.76
CA SER A 107 4.92 25.63 8.99
C SER A 107 6.30 26.25 9.01
N GLU A 108 6.67 26.89 10.09
CA GLU A 108 8.02 27.40 10.33
C GLU A 108 9.06 26.28 10.26
N ARG A 109 8.63 25.05 10.56
CA ARG A 109 9.49 23.88 10.56
C ARG A 109 8.76 22.65 10.06
N ILE A 110 9.38 21.93 9.14
CA ILE A 110 8.91 20.64 8.64
C ILE A 110 9.85 19.55 9.14
N VAL A 111 9.30 18.58 9.85
CA VAL A 111 10.02 17.42 10.38
C VAL A 111 9.30 16.14 10.02
N THR A 112 10.04 15.07 9.76
CA THR A 112 9.48 13.76 9.49
C THR A 112 9.59 12.85 10.71
N VAL A 113 8.50 12.21 11.09
CA VAL A 113 8.47 11.06 12.01
C VAL A 113 8.55 9.80 11.17
N PHE A 114 9.67 9.09 11.27
CA PHE A 114 10.00 7.95 10.42
C PHE A 114 9.94 6.64 11.20
N ALA A 115 8.92 5.81 10.97
CA ALA A 115 8.73 4.52 11.63
C ALA A 115 8.32 3.45 10.61
N PRO A 116 9.27 2.76 9.99
CA PRO A 116 9.00 1.78 8.93
C PRO A 116 8.57 0.41 9.45
N ALA A 117 8.61 0.18 10.76
CA ALA A 117 8.22 -1.09 11.38
C ALA A 117 6.80 -1.50 10.99
N PHE A 118 6.60 -2.82 10.87
CA PHE A 118 5.31 -3.45 10.66
C PHE A 118 5.26 -4.78 11.44
N PRO A 119 5.05 -4.72 12.76
CA PRO A 119 5.15 -5.88 13.64
C PRO A 119 4.25 -7.05 13.23
N ALA A 120 3.01 -6.78 12.82
CA ALA A 120 2.08 -7.80 12.32
C ALA A 120 2.63 -8.60 11.13
N ALA A 121 3.61 -8.05 10.40
CA ALA A 121 4.29 -8.73 9.30
C ALA A 121 5.72 -9.17 9.68
N GLY A 122 6.06 -9.13 10.96
CA GLY A 122 7.38 -9.51 11.48
C GLY A 122 8.50 -8.53 11.08
N ARG A 123 8.20 -7.25 10.83
CA ARG A 123 9.20 -6.21 10.54
C ARG A 123 9.27 -5.27 11.73
N THR A 124 10.47 -5.14 12.28
CA THR A 124 10.74 -4.31 13.45
C THR A 124 11.90 -3.36 13.15
N THR A 125 11.96 -2.26 13.90
CA THR A 125 13.09 -1.32 13.84
C THR A 125 13.73 -1.26 15.23
N ALA A 126 15.00 -1.56 15.31
CA ALA A 126 15.78 -1.49 16.54
C ALA A 126 17.18 -0.90 16.26
N ASN A 127 17.60 0.03 17.12
CA ASN A 127 18.84 0.78 16.97
C ASN A 127 18.98 1.46 15.58
N GLY A 128 17.87 2.00 15.05
CA GLY A 128 17.83 2.66 13.75
C GLY A 128 18.01 1.71 12.55
N ARG A 129 17.89 0.39 12.76
CA ARG A 129 18.07 -0.65 11.74
C ARG A 129 16.79 -1.45 11.57
N GLN A 130 16.50 -1.82 10.32
CA GLN A 130 15.33 -2.62 10.00
C GLN A 130 15.64 -4.12 10.11
N LEU A 131 14.74 -4.85 10.77
CA LEU A 131 14.82 -6.29 10.94
C LEU A 131 13.60 -6.99 10.34
N VAL A 132 13.75 -8.23 9.97
CA VAL A 132 12.68 -9.14 9.54
C VAL A 132 12.73 -10.40 10.40
N ARG A 133 11.73 -10.59 11.24
CA ARG A 133 11.67 -11.71 12.21
C ARG A 133 12.93 -11.82 13.06
N GLY A 134 13.43 -10.69 13.54
CA GLY A 134 14.63 -10.56 14.36
C GLY A 134 15.96 -10.64 13.62
N MET A 135 15.95 -10.91 12.30
CA MET A 135 17.15 -10.96 11.48
C MET A 135 17.39 -9.58 10.82
N PRO A 136 18.62 -9.05 10.79
CA PRO A 136 18.93 -7.84 10.03
C PRO A 136 18.46 -7.95 8.58
N LEU A 137 17.80 -6.91 8.08
CA LEU A 137 17.18 -6.95 6.75
C LEU A 137 18.21 -7.27 5.66
N GLU A 138 19.43 -6.78 5.76
CA GLU A 138 20.53 -7.02 4.82
C GLU A 138 20.98 -8.49 4.75
N GLU A 139 20.67 -9.29 5.75
CA GLU A 139 20.98 -10.72 5.77
C GLU A 139 19.88 -11.57 5.14
N THR A 140 18.72 -10.96 4.81
CA THR A 140 17.57 -11.65 4.28
C THR A 140 17.66 -11.90 2.78
N GLU A 141 16.91 -12.90 2.31
CA GLU A 141 16.74 -13.16 0.88
C GLU A 141 16.05 -11.99 0.17
N ILE A 142 15.18 -11.25 0.86
CA ILE A 142 14.49 -10.07 0.33
C ILE A 142 15.50 -9.02 -0.13
N TRP A 143 16.47 -8.69 0.72
CA TRP A 143 17.50 -7.71 0.42
C TRP A 143 18.33 -8.11 -0.81
N ARG A 144 18.81 -9.35 -0.83
CA ARG A 144 19.62 -9.87 -1.94
C ARG A 144 18.86 -9.95 -3.26
N ARG A 145 17.61 -10.44 -3.25
CA ARG A 145 16.77 -10.55 -4.46
C ARG A 145 16.46 -9.22 -5.12
N HIS A 146 16.44 -8.13 -4.35
CA HIS A 146 16.19 -6.79 -4.89
C HIS A 146 17.48 -6.03 -5.21
N GLY A 147 18.65 -6.70 -5.22
CA GLY A 147 19.93 -6.09 -5.57
C GLY A 147 20.37 -4.99 -4.61
N MET A 148 19.80 -4.95 -3.39
CA MET A 148 20.17 -3.95 -2.40
C MET A 148 21.53 -4.30 -1.79
N THR A 149 22.36 -3.29 -1.57
CA THR A 149 23.72 -3.42 -1.04
C THR A 149 23.89 -2.63 0.26
N GLY A 150 24.94 -2.93 1.02
CA GLY A 150 25.22 -2.27 2.28
C GLY A 150 24.35 -2.76 3.44
N LYS A 151 24.28 -1.97 4.49
CA LYS A 151 23.47 -2.24 5.69
C LYS A 151 22.12 -1.56 5.59
N ALA A 152 21.09 -2.15 6.19
CA ALA A 152 19.77 -1.56 6.34
C ALA A 152 19.75 -0.51 7.48
N ASP A 153 20.73 0.41 7.43
CA ASP A 153 20.89 1.55 8.33
C ASP A 153 20.08 2.73 7.79
N ILE A 154 19.02 3.08 8.51
CA ILE A 154 18.07 4.13 8.07
C ILE A 154 18.76 5.50 8.06
N SER A 155 19.61 5.80 9.05
CA SER A 155 20.32 7.08 9.12
C SER A 155 21.26 7.27 7.93
N GLY A 156 22.02 6.23 7.57
CA GLY A 156 22.87 6.23 6.38
C GLY A 156 22.09 6.44 5.09
N MET A 157 20.96 5.76 4.93
CA MET A 157 20.09 5.91 3.75
C MET A 157 19.53 7.34 3.61
N LEU A 158 19.14 7.98 4.71
CA LEU A 158 18.62 9.35 4.70
C LEU A 158 19.76 10.37 4.52
N GLY A 159 20.93 10.11 5.10
CA GLY A 159 22.11 10.95 4.97
C GLY A 159 22.62 11.10 3.53
N THR A 160 22.49 10.05 2.71
CA THR A 160 22.85 10.11 1.27
C THR A 160 21.97 11.11 0.49
N ALA A 161 20.79 11.42 0.99
CA ALA A 161 19.89 12.43 0.43
C ALA A 161 20.01 13.80 1.14
N GLY A 162 21.05 14.00 1.95
CA GLY A 162 21.34 15.26 2.62
C GLY A 162 20.44 15.58 3.82
N MET A 163 19.67 14.63 4.33
CA MET A 163 18.79 14.83 5.50
C MET A 163 19.54 14.52 6.80
N ARG A 164 19.37 15.41 7.76
CA ARG A 164 19.85 15.19 9.13
C ARG A 164 18.81 14.37 9.89
N SER A 165 19.24 13.29 10.49
CA SER A 165 18.36 12.43 11.28
C SER A 165 18.76 12.40 12.76
N ALA A 166 17.77 12.20 13.64
CA ALA A 166 17.96 11.88 15.04
C ALA A 166 17.25 10.55 15.33
N HIS A 167 17.84 9.72 16.17
CA HIS A 167 17.33 8.41 16.53
C HIS A 167 16.63 8.45 17.88
N LEU A 168 15.45 7.84 17.94
CA LEU A 168 14.65 7.61 19.16
C LEU A 168 14.63 6.10 19.44
N PRO A 169 15.42 5.65 20.42
CA PRO A 169 15.52 4.24 20.78
C PRO A 169 14.27 3.75 21.54
N LEU A 170 14.10 2.42 21.66
CA LEU A 170 12.92 1.79 22.24
C LEU A 170 12.63 2.20 23.68
N ASP A 171 13.65 2.41 24.52
CA ASP A 171 13.49 2.86 25.89
C ASP A 171 12.83 4.25 25.97
N LEU A 172 13.20 5.14 25.04
CA LEU A 172 12.58 6.45 24.91
C LEU A 172 11.16 6.35 24.34
N ILE A 173 10.96 5.50 23.31
CA ILE A 173 9.62 5.25 22.73
C ILE A 173 8.65 4.72 23.77
N ARG A 174 9.12 3.84 24.66
CA ARG A 174 8.32 3.22 25.74
C ARG A 174 8.21 4.07 27.00
N SER A 175 8.75 5.27 26.98
CA SER A 175 8.57 6.25 28.06
C SER A 175 7.14 6.84 28.07
N SER A 176 6.84 7.76 28.98
CA SER A 176 5.53 8.41 28.96
C SER A 176 5.36 9.24 27.68
N ASN A 177 4.11 9.35 27.21
CA ASN A 177 3.76 10.11 25.99
C ASN A 177 4.25 11.56 26.06
N ARG A 178 4.22 12.16 27.27
CA ARG A 178 4.74 13.51 27.50
C ARG A 178 6.27 13.57 27.34
N SER A 179 7.00 12.61 27.88
CA SER A 179 8.47 12.55 27.78
C SER A 179 8.89 12.34 26.35
N LEU A 180 8.25 11.41 25.65
CA LEU A 180 8.50 11.14 24.23
C LEU A 180 8.20 12.37 23.36
N GLY A 181 7.06 13.02 23.56
CA GLY A 181 6.69 14.24 22.83
C GLY A 181 7.69 15.38 23.05
N HIS A 182 8.15 15.60 24.29
CA HIS A 182 9.21 16.59 24.58
C HIS A 182 10.53 16.23 23.88
N ALA A 183 10.96 14.97 23.93
CA ALA A 183 12.16 14.52 23.23
C ALA A 183 12.06 14.72 21.72
N MET A 184 10.92 14.41 21.12
CA MET A 184 10.67 14.65 19.70
C MET A 184 10.81 16.14 19.34
N ILE A 185 10.22 17.03 20.16
CA ILE A 185 10.32 18.49 19.94
C ILE A 185 11.76 18.96 20.04
N GLU A 186 12.52 18.52 21.05
CA GLU A 186 13.92 18.91 21.22
C GLU A 186 14.81 18.41 20.07
N LEU A 187 14.69 17.14 19.70
CA LEU A 187 15.45 16.55 18.60
C LEU A 187 15.10 17.18 17.24
N ALA A 188 13.82 17.49 17.03
CA ALA A 188 13.37 18.17 15.83
C ALA A 188 14.00 19.54 15.62
N LYS A 189 14.56 20.21 16.63
CA LYS A 189 15.28 21.49 16.46
C LYS A 189 16.48 21.37 15.53
N ASN A 190 17.12 20.20 15.45
CA ASN A 190 18.36 19.98 14.71
C ASN A 190 18.29 18.85 13.68
N ALA A 191 17.16 18.13 13.58
CA ALA A 191 16.94 17.03 12.66
C ALA A 191 15.81 17.33 11.68
N ASP A 192 15.95 16.82 10.47
CA ASP A 192 14.89 16.83 9.45
C ASP A 192 14.01 15.59 9.58
N VAL A 193 14.58 14.49 10.14
CA VAL A 193 13.91 13.19 10.30
C VAL A 193 14.18 12.63 11.69
N LEU A 194 13.12 12.21 12.36
CA LEU A 194 13.15 11.50 13.64
C LEU A 194 12.94 10.00 13.35
N ILE A 195 13.99 9.20 13.44
CA ILE A 195 13.97 7.76 13.23
C ILE A 195 13.51 7.10 14.52
N CYS A 196 12.32 6.49 14.51
CA CYS A 196 11.73 5.86 15.69
C CYS A 196 11.86 4.34 15.61
N ASP A 197 12.46 3.74 16.65
CA ASP A 197 12.43 2.30 16.82
C ASP A 197 11.01 1.82 17.18
N ALA A 198 10.63 0.64 16.71
CA ALA A 198 9.37 0.00 17.07
C ALA A 198 9.44 -1.51 16.84
N GLU A 199 9.00 -2.28 17.82
CA GLU A 199 8.92 -3.75 17.76
C GLU A 199 7.48 -4.23 17.87
N THR A 200 6.61 -3.45 18.48
CA THR A 200 5.21 -3.77 18.73
C THR A 200 4.26 -2.76 18.10
N ASP A 201 2.99 -3.11 18.04
CA ASP A 201 1.93 -2.20 17.58
C ASP A 201 1.71 -1.06 18.60
N GLU A 202 1.95 -1.33 19.88
CA GLU A 202 1.91 -0.35 20.97
C GLU A 202 3.02 0.69 20.83
N ASP A 203 4.24 0.29 20.41
CA ASP A 203 5.32 1.23 20.12
C ASP A 203 4.91 2.19 19.01
N LEU A 204 4.31 1.68 17.92
CA LEU A 204 3.82 2.51 16.81
C LEU A 204 2.68 3.44 17.22
N ARG A 205 1.79 3.00 18.11
CA ARG A 205 0.75 3.85 18.67
C ARG A 205 1.35 4.96 19.53
N GLY A 206 2.28 4.64 20.44
CA GLY A 206 2.97 5.64 21.25
C GLY A 206 3.71 6.69 20.39
N ILE A 207 4.36 6.27 19.31
CA ILE A 207 4.98 7.17 18.34
C ILE A 207 3.94 8.09 17.69
N ALA A 208 2.82 7.53 17.20
CA ALA A 208 1.75 8.33 16.61
C ALA A 208 1.24 9.36 17.61
N ASP A 209 0.86 8.93 18.81
CA ASP A 209 0.28 9.79 19.85
C ASP A 209 1.24 10.91 20.26
N ALA A 210 2.50 10.62 20.55
CA ALA A 210 3.47 11.61 20.97
C ALA A 210 3.85 12.60 19.86
N SER A 211 3.85 12.14 18.60
CA SER A 211 4.27 12.94 17.45
C SER A 211 3.34 14.12 17.13
N PHE A 212 2.09 14.10 17.59
CA PHE A 212 1.18 15.23 17.41
C PHE A 212 1.62 16.48 18.17
N ALA A 213 2.47 16.33 19.20
CA ALA A 213 3.11 17.46 19.89
C ALA A 213 4.04 18.29 18.97
N LEU A 214 4.50 17.74 17.87
CA LEU A 214 5.32 18.46 16.88
C LEU A 214 4.52 19.47 16.05
N GLY A 215 3.20 19.36 16.04
CA GLY A 215 2.30 20.30 15.38
C GLY A 215 2.19 20.13 13.87
N ARG A 216 1.74 21.19 13.18
CA ARG A 216 1.32 21.15 11.76
C ARG A 216 2.43 20.88 10.73
N GLY A 217 3.69 21.06 11.10
CA GLY A 217 4.84 20.78 10.23
C GLY A 217 5.25 19.32 10.19
N THR A 218 4.45 18.42 10.77
CA THR A 218 4.80 17.01 10.86
C THR A 218 4.41 16.26 9.59
N VAL A 219 5.38 15.58 9.01
CA VAL A 219 5.19 14.57 7.97
C VAL A 219 5.43 13.20 8.60
N TRP A 220 4.50 12.28 8.46
CA TRP A 220 4.72 10.90 8.89
C TRP A 220 5.22 10.08 7.73
N ALA A 221 6.23 9.24 7.96
CA ALA A 221 6.77 8.33 6.97
C ALA A 221 6.93 6.93 7.56
N GLY A 222 6.43 5.90 6.89
CA GLY A 222 6.51 4.56 7.44
C GLY A 222 5.66 3.53 6.69
N SER A 223 5.43 2.42 7.36
CA SER A 223 4.57 1.34 6.87
C SER A 223 3.08 1.60 7.19
N ALA A 224 2.21 0.71 6.74
CA ALA A 224 0.80 0.71 7.16
C ALA A 224 0.64 0.47 8.68
N GLY A 225 1.65 -0.08 9.36
CA GLY A 225 1.70 -0.20 10.80
C GLY A 225 1.58 1.15 11.51
N LEU A 226 2.35 2.16 11.09
CA LEU A 226 2.23 3.52 11.64
C LEU A 226 0.95 4.21 11.15
N ALA A 227 0.64 4.09 9.85
CA ALA A 227 -0.50 4.78 9.23
C ALA A 227 -1.84 4.49 9.93
N ARG A 228 -2.03 3.28 10.45
CA ARG A 228 -3.27 2.86 11.13
C ARG A 228 -3.55 3.62 12.44
N HIS A 229 -2.53 4.17 13.08
CA HIS A 229 -2.68 4.89 14.35
C HIS A 229 -2.94 6.38 14.17
N LEU A 230 -2.69 6.95 12.99
CA LEU A 230 -2.90 8.39 12.77
C LEU A 230 -4.38 8.81 12.82
N PRO A 231 -5.35 8.08 12.24
CA PRO A 231 -6.75 8.47 12.32
C PRO A 231 -7.30 8.60 13.74
N PRO A 232 -7.13 7.62 14.66
CA PRO A 232 -7.63 7.77 16.02
C PRO A 232 -6.92 8.90 16.79
N THR A 233 -5.60 9.03 16.66
CA THR A 233 -4.85 10.09 17.33
C THR A 233 -5.26 11.48 16.83
N ALA A 234 -5.60 11.62 15.56
CA ALA A 234 -6.11 12.86 14.97
C ALA A 234 -7.59 13.14 15.29
N GLY A 235 -8.25 12.30 16.07
CA GLY A 235 -9.68 12.41 16.34
C GLY A 235 -10.58 12.14 15.14
N LEU A 236 -10.07 11.44 14.13
CA LEU A 236 -10.81 11.11 12.91
C LEU A 236 -11.54 9.77 12.99
N ASP A 237 -11.34 8.98 14.06
CA ASP A 237 -11.94 7.65 14.21
C ASP A 237 -13.48 7.74 14.25
N ARG A 238 -14.13 7.00 13.35
CA ARG A 238 -15.59 6.89 13.22
C ARG A 238 -16.06 5.44 13.27
N SER A 239 -15.23 4.52 13.74
CA SER A 239 -15.50 3.08 13.74
C SER A 239 -16.83 2.71 14.42
N LEU A 240 -17.23 3.45 15.44
CA LEU A 240 -18.50 3.28 16.13
C LEU A 240 -19.74 3.73 15.32
N ARG A 241 -19.54 4.55 14.28
CA ARG A 241 -20.62 5.11 13.46
C ARG A 241 -20.82 4.38 12.13
N TYR A 242 -19.90 3.47 11.79
CA TYR A 242 -19.89 2.86 10.47
C TYR A 242 -20.20 1.36 10.55
N ARG A 243 -21.43 1.00 10.18
CA ARG A 243 -21.81 -0.36 9.79
C ARG A 243 -22.09 -0.36 8.30
N SER A 244 -21.13 -0.80 7.49
CA SER A 244 -21.41 -1.05 6.09
C SER A 244 -22.12 -2.38 5.92
N GLU A 245 -23.43 -2.34 5.84
CA GLU A 245 -24.22 -3.45 5.30
C GLU A 245 -24.34 -3.24 3.78
N GLN A 246 -23.28 -3.50 3.04
CA GLN A 246 -23.44 -3.64 1.60
C GLN A 246 -23.75 -5.11 1.30
N PRO A 247 -24.90 -5.40 0.66
CA PRO A 247 -25.19 -6.76 0.23
C PRO A 247 -24.07 -7.22 -0.72
N LEU A 248 -23.64 -8.46 -0.54
CA LEU A 248 -22.71 -9.12 -1.45
C LEU A 248 -23.29 -9.07 -2.87
N ALA A 249 -22.48 -8.68 -3.85
CA ALA A 249 -22.94 -8.73 -5.23
C ALA A 249 -23.22 -10.18 -5.60
N ALA A 250 -24.41 -10.45 -6.10
CA ALA A 250 -24.72 -11.76 -6.65
C ALA A 250 -23.88 -11.99 -7.91
N GLY A 251 -23.28 -13.18 -8.02
CA GLY A 251 -22.50 -13.58 -9.19
C GLY A 251 -21.16 -14.23 -8.84
N PRO A 252 -20.50 -14.84 -9.83
CA PRO A 252 -19.24 -15.53 -9.62
C PRO A 252 -18.11 -14.56 -9.27
N THR A 253 -17.16 -15.06 -8.47
CA THR A 253 -15.96 -14.34 -8.07
C THR A 253 -14.77 -14.80 -8.89
N LEU A 254 -13.99 -13.84 -9.40
CA LEU A 254 -12.71 -14.10 -10.04
C LEU A 254 -11.56 -13.68 -9.14
N PHE A 255 -10.77 -14.64 -8.67
CA PHE A 255 -9.51 -14.42 -7.96
C PHE A 255 -8.37 -14.37 -8.98
N VAL A 256 -7.58 -13.28 -8.96
CA VAL A 256 -6.43 -13.10 -9.87
C VAL A 256 -5.16 -13.02 -9.05
N ILE A 257 -4.32 -14.05 -9.14
CA ILE A 257 -3.10 -14.17 -8.34
C ILE A 257 -1.88 -14.08 -9.26
N GLY A 258 -1.28 -12.89 -9.34
CA GLY A 258 -0.05 -12.64 -10.12
C GLY A 258 1.24 -12.88 -9.34
N SER A 259 1.18 -13.04 -8.02
CA SER A 259 2.35 -13.21 -7.17
C SER A 259 2.87 -14.65 -7.20
N LEU A 260 4.19 -14.81 -7.36
CA LEU A 260 4.89 -16.10 -7.26
C LEU A 260 5.46 -16.37 -5.87
N SER A 261 5.10 -15.58 -4.85
CA SER A 261 5.55 -15.81 -3.49
C SER A 261 5.01 -17.13 -2.93
N ARG A 262 5.75 -17.77 -2.00
CA ARG A 262 5.29 -19.00 -1.35
C ARG A 262 3.92 -18.83 -0.67
N VAL A 263 3.69 -17.67 -0.04
CA VAL A 263 2.40 -17.35 0.60
C VAL A 263 1.26 -17.32 -0.42
N SER A 264 1.47 -16.64 -1.55
CA SER A 264 0.44 -16.57 -2.61
C SER A 264 0.17 -17.93 -3.26
N GLN A 265 1.20 -18.75 -3.44
CA GLN A 265 1.04 -20.11 -3.96
C GLN A 265 0.25 -21.01 -3.01
N GLU A 266 0.50 -20.90 -1.70
CA GLU A 266 -0.28 -21.61 -0.70
C GLU A 266 -1.74 -21.14 -0.67
N GLN A 267 -1.99 -19.85 -0.78
CA GLN A 267 -3.34 -19.29 -0.91
C GLN A 267 -4.07 -19.85 -2.14
N VAL A 268 -3.39 -19.92 -3.30
CA VAL A 268 -3.94 -20.55 -4.51
C VAL A 268 -4.25 -22.02 -4.27
N ARG A 269 -3.34 -22.77 -3.63
CA ARG A 269 -3.54 -24.19 -3.31
C ARG A 269 -4.80 -24.38 -2.46
N VAL A 270 -4.95 -23.61 -1.39
CA VAL A 270 -6.13 -23.68 -0.51
C VAL A 270 -7.40 -23.31 -1.26
N LEU A 271 -7.40 -22.21 -2.03
CA LEU A 271 -8.56 -21.82 -2.83
C LEU A 271 -8.95 -22.87 -3.87
N SER A 272 -7.96 -23.50 -4.52
CA SER A 272 -8.21 -24.51 -5.55
C SER A 272 -8.85 -25.79 -5.01
N THR A 273 -8.77 -26.05 -3.70
CA THR A 273 -9.42 -27.20 -3.05
C THR A 273 -10.83 -26.89 -2.56
N ALA A 274 -11.24 -25.62 -2.56
CA ALA A 274 -12.57 -25.24 -2.09
C ALA A 274 -13.66 -25.70 -3.09
N PRO A 275 -14.80 -26.26 -2.59
CA PRO A 275 -15.88 -26.68 -3.44
C PRO A 275 -16.42 -25.53 -4.29
N GLY A 276 -16.63 -25.78 -5.58
CA GLY A 276 -17.23 -24.79 -6.47
C GLY A 276 -16.24 -23.87 -7.16
N ILE A 277 -14.95 -23.84 -6.79
CA ILE A 277 -13.93 -23.01 -7.42
C ILE A 277 -13.25 -23.76 -8.56
N ILE A 278 -13.12 -23.08 -9.71
CA ILE A 278 -12.35 -23.57 -10.85
C ILE A 278 -10.97 -22.94 -10.85
N SER A 279 -9.92 -23.77 -10.81
CA SER A 279 -8.53 -23.30 -10.89
C SER A 279 -8.05 -23.27 -12.36
N ILE A 280 -7.43 -22.14 -12.74
CA ILE A 280 -6.82 -21.93 -14.05
C ILE A 280 -5.40 -21.41 -13.85
N VAL A 281 -4.43 -22.28 -14.12
CA VAL A 281 -3.02 -21.88 -14.13
C VAL A 281 -2.71 -21.29 -15.52
N LEU A 282 -2.08 -20.13 -15.53
CA LEU A 282 -1.74 -19.35 -16.72
C LEU A 282 -0.22 -19.45 -16.96
N PRO A 283 0.23 -20.25 -17.92
CA PRO A 283 1.64 -20.32 -18.28
C PRO A 283 2.16 -18.97 -18.78
N PRO A 284 3.30 -18.49 -18.28
CA PRO A 284 3.87 -17.20 -18.66
C PRO A 284 4.09 -17.04 -20.17
N GLU A 285 4.54 -18.09 -20.83
CA GLU A 285 4.76 -18.10 -22.30
C GLU A 285 3.46 -17.88 -23.07
N ILE A 286 2.34 -18.47 -22.62
CA ILE A 286 1.02 -18.27 -23.25
C ILE A 286 0.54 -16.83 -23.05
N LEU A 287 0.74 -16.27 -21.86
CA LEU A 287 0.38 -14.88 -21.56
C LEU A 287 1.19 -13.91 -22.42
N LEU A 288 2.50 -14.11 -22.54
CA LEU A 288 3.38 -13.26 -23.35
C LEU A 288 3.14 -13.41 -24.86
N ALA A 289 2.73 -14.59 -25.32
CA ALA A 289 2.36 -14.80 -26.72
C ALA A 289 1.08 -14.05 -27.13
N GLY A 290 0.25 -13.65 -26.15
CA GLY A 290 -0.92 -12.79 -26.37
C GLY A 290 -2.13 -13.50 -26.99
N SER A 291 -3.18 -12.71 -27.24
CA SER A 291 -4.52 -13.18 -27.62
C SER A 291 -4.61 -13.95 -28.96
N GLN A 292 -3.59 -13.85 -29.80
CA GLN A 292 -3.55 -14.56 -31.08
C GLN A 292 -3.13 -16.01 -30.90
N SER A 293 -2.50 -16.40 -29.78
CA SER A 293 -2.06 -17.75 -29.55
C SER A 293 -3.25 -18.70 -29.30
N PRO A 294 -3.21 -19.94 -29.84
CA PRO A 294 -4.26 -20.94 -29.54
C PRO A 294 -4.37 -21.26 -28.04
N GLY A 295 -3.25 -21.27 -27.32
CA GLY A 295 -3.22 -21.50 -25.89
C GLY A 295 -3.98 -20.43 -25.12
N TRP A 296 -3.79 -19.15 -25.46
CA TRP A 296 -4.54 -18.04 -24.86
C TRP A 296 -6.05 -18.23 -25.08
N ARG A 297 -6.48 -18.45 -26.33
CA ARG A 297 -7.91 -18.61 -26.65
C ARG A 297 -8.55 -19.75 -25.89
N LYS A 298 -7.86 -20.87 -25.73
CA LYS A 298 -8.37 -22.02 -24.95
C LYS A 298 -8.57 -21.65 -23.47
N LEU A 299 -7.60 -20.98 -22.85
CA LEU A 299 -7.68 -20.56 -21.45
C LEU A 299 -8.72 -19.45 -21.23
N ASP A 300 -8.82 -18.49 -22.16
CA ASP A 300 -9.84 -17.42 -22.11
C ASP A 300 -11.24 -18.02 -22.23
N SER A 301 -11.48 -18.93 -23.14
CA SER A 301 -12.76 -19.63 -23.27
C SER A 301 -13.12 -20.40 -21.99
N LYS A 302 -12.14 -21.08 -21.36
CA LYS A 302 -12.35 -21.78 -20.08
C LYS A 302 -12.75 -20.80 -18.98
N LEU A 303 -12.07 -19.66 -18.88
CA LEU A 303 -12.36 -18.61 -17.90
C LEU A 303 -13.77 -18.04 -18.10
N ARG A 304 -14.09 -17.63 -19.34
CA ARG A 304 -15.39 -17.01 -19.65
C ARG A 304 -16.55 -17.96 -19.37
N ASN A 305 -16.45 -19.19 -19.88
CA ASN A 305 -17.50 -20.21 -19.66
C ASN A 305 -17.71 -20.50 -18.17
N ALA A 306 -16.64 -20.56 -17.36
CA ALA A 306 -16.76 -20.76 -15.92
C ALA A 306 -17.54 -19.61 -15.25
N LEU A 307 -17.19 -18.36 -15.57
CA LEU A 307 -17.87 -17.17 -15.01
C LEU A 307 -19.31 -17.05 -15.52
N GLU A 308 -19.58 -17.35 -16.78
CA GLU A 308 -20.93 -17.32 -17.36
C GLU A 308 -21.85 -18.38 -16.76
N THR A 309 -21.29 -19.53 -16.39
CA THR A 309 -22.02 -20.61 -15.69
C THR A 309 -22.11 -20.40 -14.16
N GLY A 310 -21.73 -19.21 -13.66
CA GLY A 310 -21.86 -18.85 -12.26
C GLY A 310 -20.83 -19.50 -11.32
N ARG A 311 -19.70 -20.01 -11.86
CA ARG A 311 -18.65 -20.66 -11.07
C ARG A 311 -17.57 -19.65 -10.65
N ASP A 312 -17.16 -19.73 -9.41
CA ASP A 312 -15.98 -18.98 -8.94
C ASP A 312 -14.70 -19.51 -9.60
N VAL A 313 -13.79 -18.59 -9.90
CA VAL A 313 -12.55 -18.94 -10.60
C VAL A 313 -11.35 -18.36 -9.86
N VAL A 314 -10.30 -19.15 -9.66
CA VAL A 314 -8.98 -18.68 -9.28
C VAL A 314 -8.02 -18.81 -10.47
N THR A 315 -7.45 -17.68 -10.90
CA THR A 315 -6.36 -17.66 -11.89
C THR A 315 -5.04 -17.37 -11.21
N SER A 316 -3.99 -18.12 -11.58
CA SER A 316 -2.64 -17.91 -11.07
C SER A 316 -1.60 -18.05 -12.17
N LEU A 317 -0.45 -17.38 -12.00
CA LEU A 317 0.70 -17.61 -12.88
C LEU A 317 1.31 -18.97 -12.62
N GLY A 318 1.64 -19.68 -13.71
CA GLY A 318 2.43 -20.90 -13.65
C GLY A 318 3.84 -20.62 -13.14
N MET A 319 4.39 -21.58 -12.40
CA MET A 319 5.78 -21.51 -11.93
C MET A 319 6.69 -22.04 -13.02
N GLU A 320 7.55 -21.18 -13.57
CA GLU A 320 8.67 -21.61 -14.40
C GLU A 320 9.98 -21.36 -13.65
N PRO A 321 10.93 -22.31 -13.70
CA PRO A 321 12.21 -22.19 -13.00
C PRO A 321 13.06 -20.98 -13.42
N GLN A 322 12.77 -20.38 -14.59
CA GLN A 322 13.57 -19.36 -15.23
C GLN A 322 12.85 -18.02 -15.47
N ILE A 323 11.77 -17.73 -14.75
CA ILE A 323 11.12 -16.42 -14.90
C ILE A 323 12.07 -15.34 -14.38
N GLU A 324 12.62 -14.57 -15.31
CA GLU A 324 13.41 -13.38 -15.00
C GLU A 324 12.51 -12.32 -14.34
N MET A 325 12.94 -11.80 -13.18
CA MET A 325 12.22 -10.73 -12.46
C MET A 325 11.96 -9.50 -13.35
N ALA A 326 12.84 -9.25 -14.33
CA ALA A 326 12.68 -8.20 -15.34
C ALA A 326 11.39 -8.33 -16.18
N LYS A 327 10.85 -9.52 -16.36
CA LYS A 327 9.59 -9.75 -17.09
C LYS A 327 8.32 -9.50 -16.25
N GLY A 328 8.46 -9.21 -14.96
CA GLY A 328 7.32 -8.98 -14.06
C GLY A 328 6.30 -7.95 -14.56
N PRO A 329 6.70 -6.76 -15.03
CA PRO A 329 5.77 -5.75 -15.57
C PRO A 329 5.02 -6.25 -16.81
N LEU A 330 5.72 -6.93 -17.73
CA LEU A 330 5.10 -7.49 -18.95
C LEU A 330 4.08 -8.58 -18.61
N LEU A 331 4.41 -9.47 -17.68
CA LEU A 331 3.50 -10.51 -17.21
C LEU A 331 2.28 -9.91 -16.50
N SER A 332 2.47 -8.87 -15.70
CA SER A 332 1.37 -8.17 -15.03
C SER A 332 0.41 -7.52 -16.04
N ALA A 333 0.95 -6.88 -17.09
CA ALA A 333 0.15 -6.27 -18.14
C ALA A 333 -0.58 -7.35 -18.98
N ALA A 334 0.11 -8.45 -19.31
CA ALA A 334 -0.49 -9.57 -20.05
C ALA A 334 -1.60 -10.26 -19.24
N LEU A 335 -1.39 -10.46 -17.93
CA LEU A 335 -2.40 -11.00 -17.03
C LEU A 335 -3.62 -10.08 -16.92
N ALA A 336 -3.40 -8.78 -16.79
CA ALA A 336 -4.48 -7.78 -16.78
C ALA A 336 -5.28 -7.81 -18.10
N GLY A 337 -4.60 -7.91 -19.24
CA GLY A 337 -5.22 -8.07 -20.55
C GLY A 337 -6.02 -9.37 -20.70
N PHE A 338 -5.53 -10.45 -20.10
CA PHE A 338 -6.21 -11.75 -20.12
C PHE A 338 -7.52 -11.73 -19.34
N VAL A 339 -7.54 -11.15 -18.13
CA VAL A 339 -8.73 -11.10 -17.28
C VAL A 339 -9.69 -9.97 -17.63
N ALA A 340 -9.26 -9.01 -18.44
CA ALA A 340 -10.12 -7.90 -18.89
C ALA A 340 -11.36 -8.44 -19.64
N PRO A 341 -12.55 -7.85 -19.42
CA PRO A 341 -13.71 -8.20 -20.20
C PRO A 341 -13.47 -7.89 -21.69
N PRO A 342 -14.08 -8.66 -22.61
CA PRO A 342 -14.01 -8.33 -24.03
C PRO A 342 -14.46 -6.89 -24.26
N ARG A 343 -13.72 -6.13 -25.07
CA ARG A 343 -14.13 -4.78 -25.48
C ARG A 343 -15.32 -4.91 -26.41
N GLY A 344 -16.53 -4.90 -25.84
CA GLY A 344 -17.75 -4.76 -26.63
C GLY A 344 -17.87 -3.31 -27.17
N PRO A 345 -18.66 -3.06 -28.24
CA PRO A 345 -18.93 -1.71 -28.70
C PRO A 345 -19.47 -0.89 -27.53
N SER A 346 -18.91 0.29 -27.32
CA SER A 346 -19.13 1.15 -26.17
C SER A 346 -20.62 1.46 -25.96
N ARG A 347 -21.29 0.72 -25.10
CA ARG A 347 -22.54 1.19 -24.52
C ARG A 347 -22.18 2.28 -23.53
N ARG A 348 -22.65 3.50 -23.78
CA ARG A 348 -22.54 4.65 -22.88
C ARG A 348 -22.73 4.18 -21.44
N ALA A 349 -21.72 4.37 -20.62
CA ALA A 349 -21.77 4.03 -19.20
C ALA A 349 -22.94 4.78 -18.56
N ARG A 350 -23.99 4.08 -18.18
CA ARG A 350 -25.03 4.64 -17.32
C ARG A 350 -24.38 4.98 -16.00
N ARG A 351 -24.33 6.26 -15.69
CA ARG A 351 -23.86 6.83 -14.43
C ARG A 351 -24.74 6.33 -13.30
N VAL A 352 -24.39 5.22 -12.68
CA VAL A 352 -25.01 4.77 -11.44
C VAL A 352 -24.43 5.60 -10.30
N ARG A 353 -25.17 6.58 -9.84
CA ARG A 353 -24.91 7.24 -8.56
C ARG A 353 -25.06 6.16 -7.47
N ARG A 354 -23.97 5.74 -6.87
CA ARG A 354 -23.98 4.97 -5.63
C ARG A 354 -23.44 5.84 -4.52
N ARG A 355 -24.28 6.09 -3.54
CA ARG A 355 -23.95 6.70 -2.27
C ARG A 355 -23.26 5.64 -1.40
N ASN A 356 -22.19 6.02 -0.71
CA ASN A 356 -21.52 5.35 0.40
C ASN A 356 -20.88 3.98 0.10
N CYS A 357 -19.64 4.02 -0.38
CA CYS A 357 -18.67 2.94 -0.21
C CYS A 357 -17.50 3.45 0.64
N PRO A 358 -17.11 2.77 1.72
CA PRO A 358 -16.04 3.23 2.62
C PRO A 358 -14.63 3.07 2.04
N PHE A 359 -14.50 2.29 0.99
CA PHE A 359 -13.23 2.06 0.32
C PHE A 359 -13.43 1.88 -1.19
N GLY A 360 -12.72 2.65 -1.99
CA GLY A 360 -12.77 2.50 -3.44
C GLY A 360 -11.42 2.85 -4.08
N VAL A 361 -10.99 2.00 -5.01
CA VAL A 361 -9.84 2.24 -5.88
C VAL A 361 -10.38 2.63 -7.26
N THR A 362 -9.95 3.77 -7.78
CA THR A 362 -10.34 4.24 -9.12
C THR A 362 -9.14 4.20 -10.06
N GLY A 363 -9.28 3.46 -11.15
CA GLY A 363 -8.26 3.35 -12.20
C GLY A 363 -8.62 4.12 -13.47
N LEU A 364 -7.68 4.21 -14.41
CA LEU A 364 -7.87 4.78 -15.74
C LEU A 364 -9.09 4.13 -16.44
N GLY A 365 -10.04 4.95 -16.87
CA GLY A 365 -11.25 4.47 -17.55
C GLY A 365 -12.50 4.42 -16.67
N GLY A 366 -12.51 4.96 -15.46
CA GLY A 366 -13.72 5.09 -14.63
C GLY A 366 -14.13 3.79 -13.93
N HIS A 367 -13.20 2.89 -13.68
CA HIS A 367 -13.45 1.65 -12.95
C HIS A 367 -13.17 1.82 -11.46
N ARG A 368 -14.10 1.35 -10.65
CA ARG A 368 -14.00 1.37 -9.19
C ARG A 368 -13.64 -0.01 -8.68
N ILE A 369 -12.54 -0.11 -7.96
CA ILE A 369 -12.14 -1.34 -7.26
C ILE A 369 -12.53 -1.17 -5.79
N THR A 370 -13.29 -2.12 -5.25
CA THR A 370 -13.65 -2.13 -3.84
C THR A 370 -12.89 -3.25 -3.15
N ALA A 371 -12.12 -2.94 -2.13
CA ALA A 371 -11.41 -3.93 -1.33
C ALA A 371 -12.05 -4.06 0.06
N ARG A 372 -12.17 -5.28 0.58
CA ARG A 372 -12.55 -5.58 1.97
C ARG A 372 -11.38 -6.22 2.69
N ARG A 373 -11.41 -6.13 4.01
CA ARG A 373 -10.43 -6.70 4.92
C ARG A 373 -10.24 -8.20 4.64
N GLY A 374 -9.07 -8.58 4.17
CA GLY A 374 -8.65 -9.96 3.99
C GLY A 374 -7.29 -10.15 4.65
N ILE A 375 -7.07 -11.31 5.22
CA ILE A 375 -5.85 -11.69 5.94
C ILE A 375 -4.69 -11.79 4.94
N GLY A 376 -3.57 -11.11 5.21
CA GLY A 376 -2.28 -11.38 4.61
C GLY A 376 -1.83 -10.40 3.54
N SER A 377 -0.71 -9.79 3.80
CA SER A 377 0.07 -8.95 2.91
C SER A 377 0.40 -9.66 1.58
N GLY A 378 -0.01 -9.09 0.45
CA GLY A 378 0.59 -9.42 -0.84
C GLY A 378 -0.31 -9.76 -2.02
N SER A 379 -1.56 -9.35 -2.05
CA SER A 379 -2.42 -9.62 -3.22
C SER A 379 -3.17 -8.37 -3.65
N ALA A 380 -2.87 -7.85 -4.84
CA ALA A 380 -3.64 -6.82 -5.51
C ALA A 380 -4.71 -7.47 -6.42
N PHE A 381 -5.95 -7.01 -6.34
CA PHE A 381 -7.06 -7.50 -7.16
C PHE A 381 -7.50 -6.44 -8.17
N ILE A 382 -7.60 -6.81 -9.43
CA ILE A 382 -8.09 -5.96 -10.52
C ILE A 382 -9.24 -6.68 -11.23
N GLY A 383 -10.44 -6.10 -11.22
CA GLY A 383 -11.59 -6.68 -11.91
C GLY A 383 -12.69 -5.70 -12.30
N HIS A 384 -13.29 -5.99 -13.46
CA HIS A 384 -14.39 -5.25 -14.10
C HIS A 384 -15.75 -5.87 -13.76
N ARG A 385 -16.22 -5.73 -12.64
CA ARG A 385 -17.51 -5.90 -12.03
C ARG A 385 -17.28 -6.26 -10.58
N LYS A 386 -18.07 -5.67 -9.68
CA LYS A 386 -17.96 -5.85 -8.24
C LYS A 386 -17.32 -7.17 -7.83
N MET A 387 -16.10 -7.13 -7.30
CA MET A 387 -15.53 -8.23 -6.54
C MET A 387 -15.69 -7.93 -5.07
N GLU A 388 -16.33 -8.78 -4.36
CA GLU A 388 -16.38 -8.80 -2.89
C GLU A 388 -15.68 -10.07 -2.41
N THR A 389 -14.67 -9.88 -1.58
CA THR A 389 -14.01 -11.01 -0.91
C THR A 389 -14.50 -11.06 0.52
N THR A 390 -15.27 -12.07 0.88
CA THR A 390 -15.60 -12.37 2.26
C THR A 390 -14.63 -13.45 2.77
N VAL A 391 -13.83 -13.11 3.76
CA VAL A 391 -13.11 -14.09 4.55
C VAL A 391 -13.74 -14.07 5.94
N THR A 392 -14.50 -15.12 6.27
CA THR A 392 -14.99 -15.34 7.63
C THR A 392 -13.82 -15.72 8.52
N ASN A 393 -13.62 -14.95 9.59
CA ASN A 393 -12.75 -15.33 10.69
C ASN A 393 -13.38 -16.55 11.38
N SER A 394 -12.76 -17.72 11.26
CA SER A 394 -12.87 -18.74 12.28
C SER A 394 -11.63 -18.59 13.16
N ASP A 395 -11.84 -18.17 14.41
CA ASP A 395 -10.87 -18.31 15.47
C ASP A 395 -10.35 -19.75 15.48
N GLN A 396 -9.04 -19.90 15.29
CA GLN A 396 -8.20 -20.83 16.04
C GLN A 396 -6.75 -20.71 15.56
N GLY A 397 -5.88 -20.55 16.53
CA GLY A 397 -4.48 -20.33 16.52
C GLY A 397 -3.63 -21.19 15.56
N TRP A 398 -2.58 -20.56 15.12
CA TRP A 398 -1.18 -21.00 15.10
C TRP A 398 -0.29 -19.79 14.86
#